data_b0d537dfb5d99d7b82f7d2e15a98f08c
#
_entry.id   b0d537dfb5d99d7b82f7d2e15a98f08c
#
_cell.length_a   1.000
_cell.length_b   1.000
_cell.length_c   1.000
_cell.angle_alpha   90.00
_cell.angle_beta   90.00
_cell.angle_gamma   90.00
#
_symmetry.space_group_name_H-M   'P 1'
#
loop_
_entity.id
_entity.type
_entity.pdbx_description
1 polymer ?
#
loop_
_entity_poly.entity_id
_entity_poly.type
_entity_poly.pdbx_seq_one_letter_code
_entity_poly.pdbx_strand_id
1 'polypeptide(L)'
;MPITVRLAELYDKRAAAAAEVRMIMAEGNSVSDEIKAQRKKLAGKTPKEKLLYFWEYYRIPALVIILVIAFAGNLIYTIATAKDSVLSALFINGYSEMDTEAFMNGFNEYAGIDTKEYTTSLEMNFTIQEEAMDQYTMANVQKLMALVAAKEIDVIMADTKTFTNYADPGYFSNLNEVLPKELVDKYQDRFFYYDVPDDEQGEIPIGIQLADAPGVVRTQAYAVTNDALFGIVVNSEHVDNAVKFLEYLDME
;
A
#
# COMPACT_ATOMS: atom_id res chain seq x y z
N MET A 1 -29.34 49.46 22.17
CA MET A 1 -29.92 49.03 20.90
C MET A 1 -30.37 47.59 21.07
N PRO A 2 -31.63 47.24 20.92
CA PRO A 2 -32.13 45.91 21.22
C PRO A 2 -31.57 44.87 20.22
N ILE A 3 -31.25 43.69 20.74
CA ILE A 3 -30.67 42.54 20.01
C ILE A 3 -31.50 42.16 18.76
N THR A 4 -32.78 42.39 18.80
CA THR A 4 -33.73 42.15 17.69
C THR A 4 -33.46 42.96 16.43
N VAL A 5 -32.97 44.22 16.55
CA VAL A 5 -32.63 45.06 15.38
C VAL A 5 -31.36 44.56 14.70
N ARG A 6 -30.40 44.07 15.45
CA ARG A 6 -29.12 43.54 14.92
C ARG A 6 -29.30 42.21 14.21
N LEU A 7 -30.25 41.39 14.65
CA LEU A 7 -30.62 40.15 13.97
C LEU A 7 -31.34 40.38 12.65
N ALA A 8 -32.23 41.36 12.58
CA ALA A 8 -32.93 41.74 11.34
C ALA A 8 -31.95 42.25 10.27
N GLU A 9 -30.99 43.10 10.65
CA GLU A 9 -29.97 43.63 9.75
C GLU A 9 -29.03 42.50 9.24
N LEU A 10 -28.74 41.48 10.07
CA LEU A 10 -27.95 40.33 9.65
C LEU A 10 -28.71 39.39 8.68
N TYR A 11 -30.02 39.25 8.86
CA TYR A 11 -30.88 38.50 7.96
C TYR A 11 -31.03 39.20 6.60
N ASP A 12 -31.19 40.51 6.59
CA ASP A 12 -31.28 41.31 5.35
C ASP A 12 -29.96 41.29 4.58
N LYS A 13 -28.80 41.38 5.23
CA LYS A 13 -27.49 41.26 4.58
C LYS A 13 -27.24 39.86 3.99
N ARG A 14 -27.69 38.82 4.69
CA ARG A 14 -27.59 37.44 4.14
C ARG A 14 -28.53 37.22 2.95
N ALA A 15 -29.74 37.77 3.01
CA ALA A 15 -30.69 37.68 1.90
C ALA A 15 -30.18 38.44 0.66
N ALA A 16 -29.58 39.63 0.85
CA ALA A 16 -28.96 40.40 -0.24
C ALA A 16 -27.77 39.70 -0.83
N ALA A 17 -26.86 39.14 -0.01
CA ALA A 17 -25.72 38.37 -0.47
C ALA A 17 -26.13 37.07 -1.24
N ALA A 18 -27.19 36.40 -0.77
CA ALA A 18 -27.75 35.24 -1.47
C ALA A 18 -28.41 35.59 -2.81
N ALA A 19 -29.03 36.74 -2.90
CA ALA A 19 -29.60 37.27 -4.16
C ALA A 19 -28.49 37.65 -5.15
N GLU A 20 -27.41 38.26 -4.69
CA GLU A 20 -26.26 38.64 -5.47
C GLU A 20 -25.52 37.38 -6.06
N VAL A 21 -25.33 36.36 -5.21
CA VAL A 21 -24.78 35.05 -5.68
C VAL A 21 -25.71 34.37 -6.70
N ARG A 22 -27.04 34.44 -6.50
CA ARG A 22 -28.02 33.94 -7.49
C ARG A 22 -27.97 34.70 -8.78
N MET A 23 -27.77 36.03 -8.74
CA MET A 23 -27.67 36.87 -9.95
C MET A 23 -26.39 36.56 -10.73
N ILE A 24 -25.24 36.39 -10.04
CA ILE A 24 -23.97 35.97 -10.62
C ILE A 24 -24.07 34.59 -11.25
N MET A 25 -24.79 33.67 -10.63
CA MET A 25 -25.04 32.33 -11.19
C MET A 25 -26.04 32.35 -12.36
N ALA A 26 -26.95 33.30 -12.41
CA ALA A 26 -27.93 33.43 -13.47
C ALA A 26 -27.39 34.20 -14.72
N GLU A 27 -26.37 35.04 -14.52
CA GLU A 27 -25.66 35.72 -15.64
C GLU A 27 -24.62 34.83 -16.32
N GLY A 28 -24.25 33.70 -15.73
CA GLY A 28 -23.46 32.68 -16.41
C GLY A 28 -24.31 32.07 -17.53
N ASN A 29 -24.01 32.37 -18.78
CA ASN A 29 -24.58 31.70 -19.96
C ASN A 29 -24.60 30.20 -19.71
N SER A 30 -25.80 29.59 -19.68
CA SER A 30 -25.88 28.14 -19.50
C SER A 30 -25.06 27.47 -20.62
N VAL A 31 -24.35 26.39 -20.31
CA VAL A 31 -23.57 25.61 -21.27
C VAL A 31 -24.39 25.32 -22.55
N SER A 32 -25.73 25.16 -22.38
CA SER A 32 -26.65 24.96 -23.50
C SER A 32 -26.79 26.19 -24.42
N ASP A 33 -26.71 27.41 -23.91
CA ASP A 33 -26.82 28.63 -24.68
C ASP A 33 -25.51 28.96 -25.41
N GLU A 34 -24.37 28.64 -24.79
CA GLU A 34 -23.08 28.67 -25.48
C GLU A 34 -23.01 27.66 -26.62
N ILE A 35 -23.47 26.41 -26.39
CA ILE A 35 -23.53 25.40 -27.46
C ILE A 35 -24.44 25.86 -28.62
N LYS A 36 -25.61 26.48 -28.34
CA LYS A 36 -26.50 27.02 -29.36
C LYS A 36 -25.86 28.16 -30.13
N ALA A 37 -25.18 29.08 -29.45
CA ALA A 37 -24.47 30.21 -30.10
C ALA A 37 -23.33 29.71 -30.99
N GLN A 38 -22.57 28.68 -30.52
CA GLN A 38 -21.51 28.04 -31.28
C GLN A 38 -22.05 27.30 -32.53
N ARG A 39 -23.16 26.56 -32.39
CA ARG A 39 -23.83 25.91 -33.53
C ARG A 39 -24.28 26.92 -34.58
N LYS A 40 -24.77 28.10 -34.17
CA LYS A 40 -25.20 29.17 -35.07
C LYS A 40 -24.03 29.79 -35.82
N LYS A 41 -22.86 29.95 -35.17
CA LYS A 41 -21.63 30.42 -35.81
C LYS A 41 -21.04 29.42 -36.82
N LEU A 42 -21.30 28.13 -36.63
CA LEU A 42 -20.84 27.06 -37.50
C LEU A 42 -21.84 26.71 -38.63
N ALA A 43 -23.11 27.21 -38.54
CA ALA A 43 -24.11 27.01 -39.56
C ALA A 43 -23.74 27.82 -40.82
N GLY A 44 -23.39 27.12 -41.90
CA GLY A 44 -22.97 27.75 -43.16
C GLY A 44 -21.49 27.68 -43.50
N LYS A 45 -20.65 27.21 -42.57
CA LYS A 45 -19.23 26.95 -42.83
C LYS A 45 -18.99 25.61 -43.50
N THR A 46 -18.02 25.54 -44.39
CA THR A 46 -17.58 24.30 -45.03
C THR A 46 -16.97 23.32 -43.99
N PRO A 47 -16.93 22.02 -44.27
CA PRO A 47 -16.34 21.04 -43.34
C PRO A 47 -14.89 21.39 -42.95
N LYS A 48 -14.12 21.94 -43.89
CA LYS A 48 -12.73 22.35 -43.66
C LYS A 48 -12.63 23.54 -42.71
N GLU A 49 -13.50 24.53 -42.87
CA GLU A 49 -13.56 25.73 -41.99
C GLU A 49 -14.06 25.34 -40.56
N LYS A 50 -14.96 24.37 -40.47
CA LYS A 50 -15.40 23.81 -39.16
C LYS A 50 -14.26 23.12 -38.43
N LEU A 51 -13.43 22.35 -39.17
CA LEU A 51 -12.27 21.67 -38.59
C LEU A 51 -11.19 22.67 -38.14
N LEU A 52 -10.91 23.71 -38.93
CA LEU A 52 -9.98 24.77 -38.57
C LEU A 52 -10.45 25.54 -37.32
N TYR A 53 -11.72 25.90 -37.26
CA TYR A 53 -12.32 26.56 -36.10
C TYR A 53 -12.25 25.71 -34.85
N PHE A 54 -12.57 24.40 -34.98
CA PHE A 54 -12.43 23.46 -33.89
C PHE A 54 -10.98 23.38 -33.41
N TRP A 55 -10.01 23.27 -34.33
CA TRP A 55 -8.59 23.20 -33.99
C TRP A 55 -8.07 24.46 -33.30
N GLU A 56 -8.49 25.63 -33.79
CA GLU A 56 -8.06 26.91 -33.24
C GLU A 56 -8.63 27.18 -31.84
N TYR A 57 -9.87 26.79 -31.58
CA TYR A 57 -10.59 27.12 -30.37
C TYR A 57 -10.56 26.02 -29.33
N TYR A 58 -10.57 24.75 -29.76
CA TYR A 58 -10.71 23.59 -28.86
C TYR A 58 -9.46 22.73 -28.73
N ARG A 59 -8.34 23.07 -29.35
CA ARG A 59 -7.10 22.29 -29.30
C ARG A 59 -6.63 22.00 -27.85
N ILE A 60 -6.70 23.00 -26.96
CA ILE A 60 -6.26 22.84 -25.56
C ILE A 60 -7.27 22.00 -24.77
N PRO A 61 -8.59 22.33 -24.74
CA PRO A 61 -9.57 21.47 -24.09
C PRO A 61 -9.59 20.03 -24.62
N ALA A 62 -9.47 19.85 -25.95
CA ALA A 62 -9.43 18.52 -26.57
C ALA A 62 -8.20 17.72 -26.12
N LEU A 63 -7.03 18.37 -26.07
CA LEU A 63 -5.81 17.74 -25.58
C LEU A 63 -5.94 17.32 -24.10
N VAL A 64 -6.52 18.18 -23.26
CA VAL A 64 -6.79 17.85 -21.86
C VAL A 64 -7.73 16.64 -21.74
N ILE A 65 -8.82 16.62 -22.54
CA ILE A 65 -9.76 15.49 -22.52
C ILE A 65 -9.06 14.20 -22.98
N ILE A 66 -8.24 14.25 -24.02
CA ILE A 66 -7.46 13.09 -24.50
C ILE A 66 -6.51 12.59 -23.41
N LEU A 67 -5.81 13.50 -22.71
CA LEU A 67 -4.92 13.13 -21.60
C LEU A 67 -5.68 12.49 -20.45
N VAL A 68 -6.85 13.03 -20.07
CA VAL A 68 -7.70 12.46 -19.03
C VAL A 68 -8.17 11.05 -19.41
N ILE A 69 -8.62 10.85 -20.67
CA ILE A 69 -9.05 9.54 -21.17
C ILE A 69 -7.87 8.56 -21.20
N ALA A 70 -6.69 9.00 -21.66
CA ALA A 70 -5.50 8.17 -21.69
C ALA A 70 -5.05 7.77 -20.26
N PHE A 71 -5.08 8.72 -19.32
CA PHE A 71 -4.79 8.48 -17.92
C PHE A 71 -5.79 7.50 -17.29
N ALA A 72 -7.09 7.72 -17.48
CA ALA A 72 -8.13 6.84 -16.98
C ALA A 72 -8.03 5.44 -17.60
N GLY A 73 -7.76 5.35 -18.90
CA GLY A 73 -7.54 4.08 -19.59
C GLY A 73 -6.31 3.33 -19.07
N ASN A 74 -5.21 4.05 -18.83
CA ASN A 74 -4.01 3.46 -18.21
C ASN A 74 -4.29 2.97 -16.79
N LEU A 75 -5.00 3.76 -15.97
CA LEU A 75 -5.37 3.36 -14.61
C LEU A 75 -6.24 2.08 -14.60
N ILE A 76 -7.27 2.05 -15.45
CA ILE A 76 -8.13 0.85 -15.59
C ILE A 76 -7.32 -0.35 -16.06
N TYR A 77 -6.43 -0.18 -17.03
CA TYR A 77 -5.55 -1.25 -17.50
C TYR A 77 -4.65 -1.76 -16.39
N THR A 78 -4.00 -0.86 -15.63
CA THR A 78 -3.12 -1.23 -14.51
C THR A 78 -3.88 -2.03 -13.44
N ILE A 79 -5.09 -1.58 -13.05
CA ILE A 79 -5.92 -2.29 -12.06
C ILE A 79 -6.38 -3.66 -12.61
N ALA A 80 -6.82 -3.71 -13.87
CA ALA A 80 -7.33 -4.94 -14.48
C ALA A 80 -6.23 -6.00 -14.76
N THR A 81 -4.96 -5.57 -14.84
CA THR A 81 -3.81 -6.46 -15.07
C THR A 81 -2.93 -6.62 -13.84
N ALA A 82 -3.31 -6.01 -12.70
CA ALA A 82 -2.63 -6.24 -11.44
C ALA A 82 -2.77 -7.72 -11.05
N LYS A 83 -1.64 -8.34 -10.70
CA LYS A 83 -1.64 -9.70 -10.19
C LYS A 83 -1.94 -9.67 -8.69
N ASP A 84 -2.65 -10.66 -8.22
CA ASP A 84 -2.89 -10.81 -6.80
C ASP A 84 -1.57 -11.20 -6.08
N SER A 85 -1.28 -10.51 -4.98
CA SER A 85 -0.13 -10.89 -4.14
C SER A 85 -0.51 -12.14 -3.34
N VAL A 86 0.36 -13.14 -3.34
CA VAL A 86 0.16 -14.40 -2.58
C VAL A 86 1.26 -14.65 -1.55
N LEU A 87 2.27 -13.80 -1.51
CA LEU A 87 3.24 -13.69 -0.43
C LEU A 87 3.93 -12.32 -0.49
N SER A 88 3.96 -11.64 0.64
CA SER A 88 4.75 -10.43 0.82
C SER A 88 5.60 -10.57 2.09
N ALA A 89 6.92 -10.57 1.92
CA ALA A 89 7.88 -10.67 2.99
C ALA A 89 8.64 -9.36 3.17
N LEU A 90 8.82 -8.94 4.41
CA LEU A 90 9.52 -7.71 4.77
C LEU A 90 10.67 -8.04 5.74
N PHE A 91 11.91 -7.71 5.35
CA PHE A 91 13.09 -7.83 6.18
C PHE A 91 13.46 -6.45 6.73
N ILE A 92 13.11 -6.19 7.99
CA ILE A 92 13.38 -4.91 8.66
C ILE A 92 14.84 -4.90 9.13
N ASN A 93 15.53 -3.79 8.87
CA ASN A 93 16.96 -3.62 9.16
C ASN A 93 17.87 -4.66 8.49
N GLY A 94 17.34 -5.41 7.52
CA GLY A 94 18.13 -6.27 6.66
C GLY A 94 18.88 -5.45 5.61
N TYR A 95 20.19 -5.64 5.50
CA TYR A 95 21.02 -4.93 4.53
C TYR A 95 21.53 -5.90 3.47
N SER A 96 21.06 -5.74 2.24
CA SER A 96 21.48 -6.61 1.14
C SER A 96 21.49 -5.87 -0.20
N GLU A 97 22.50 -6.19 -1.01
CA GLU A 97 22.57 -5.76 -2.42
C GLU A 97 22.05 -6.87 -3.38
N MET A 98 21.48 -7.94 -2.83
CA MET A 98 21.00 -9.07 -3.61
C MET A 98 19.83 -8.68 -4.49
N ASP A 99 19.74 -9.31 -5.65
CA ASP A 99 18.57 -9.27 -6.52
C ASP A 99 17.41 -10.04 -5.85
N THR A 100 16.49 -9.30 -5.21
CA THR A 100 15.32 -9.88 -4.54
C THR A 100 14.35 -10.53 -5.52
N GLU A 101 14.28 -10.05 -6.76
CA GLU A 101 13.43 -10.63 -7.80
C GLU A 101 13.94 -12.02 -8.17
N ALA A 102 15.24 -12.18 -8.39
CA ALA A 102 15.85 -13.48 -8.67
C ALA A 102 15.65 -14.48 -7.51
N PHE A 103 15.76 -14.02 -6.25
CA PHE A 103 15.51 -14.84 -5.08
C PHE A 103 14.05 -15.31 -4.99
N MET A 104 13.10 -14.38 -5.19
CA MET A 104 11.68 -14.70 -5.17
C MET A 104 11.24 -15.56 -6.35
N ASN A 105 11.91 -15.47 -7.52
CA ASN A 105 11.68 -16.40 -8.62
C ASN A 105 12.05 -17.85 -8.24
N GLY A 106 13.14 -18.05 -7.49
CA GLY A 106 13.49 -19.36 -6.92
C GLY A 106 12.44 -19.86 -5.93
N PHE A 107 11.92 -18.98 -5.07
CA PHE A 107 10.81 -19.31 -4.18
C PHE A 107 9.54 -19.67 -4.95
N ASN A 108 9.18 -18.90 -5.97
CA ASN A 108 8.00 -19.17 -6.80
C ASN A 108 8.05 -20.55 -7.46
N GLU A 109 9.23 -20.94 -7.96
CA GLU A 109 9.46 -22.28 -8.53
C GLU A 109 9.32 -23.37 -7.46
N TYR A 110 9.94 -23.17 -6.29
CA TYR A 110 9.82 -24.08 -5.15
C TYR A 110 8.39 -24.27 -4.68
N ALA A 111 7.65 -23.16 -4.49
CA ALA A 111 6.29 -23.15 -3.96
C ALA A 111 5.23 -23.54 -5.00
N GLY A 112 5.60 -23.63 -6.30
CA GLY A 112 4.69 -23.92 -7.40
C GLY A 112 3.71 -22.77 -7.71
N ILE A 113 4.15 -21.51 -7.54
CA ILE A 113 3.32 -20.33 -7.77
C ILE A 113 3.30 -19.97 -9.26
N ASP A 114 2.10 -19.85 -9.86
CA ASP A 114 1.95 -19.36 -11.23
C ASP A 114 2.18 -17.85 -11.30
N THR A 115 3.38 -17.45 -11.69
CA THR A 115 3.79 -16.05 -11.81
C THR A 115 3.07 -15.27 -12.92
N LYS A 116 2.21 -15.90 -13.72
CA LYS A 116 1.34 -15.20 -14.68
C LYS A 116 0.13 -14.59 -14.01
N GLU A 117 -0.40 -15.27 -13.00
CA GLU A 117 -1.60 -14.86 -12.26
C GLU A 117 -1.26 -14.18 -10.93
N TYR A 118 -0.19 -14.63 -10.27
CA TYR A 118 0.18 -14.20 -8.92
C TYR A 118 1.53 -13.50 -8.87
N THR A 119 1.73 -12.71 -7.80
CA THR A 119 3.02 -12.08 -7.50
C THR A 119 3.44 -12.38 -6.07
N THR A 120 4.74 -12.41 -5.87
CA THR A 120 5.38 -12.51 -4.55
C THR A 120 6.42 -11.40 -4.42
N SER A 121 6.65 -10.92 -3.22
CA SER A 121 7.58 -9.82 -2.98
C SER A 121 8.43 -10.04 -1.74
N LEU A 122 9.67 -9.54 -1.80
CA LEU A 122 10.59 -9.43 -0.67
C LEU A 122 11.19 -8.02 -0.66
N GLU A 123 10.90 -7.26 0.37
CA GLU A 123 11.50 -5.95 0.62
C GLU A 123 12.55 -6.09 1.73
N MET A 124 13.83 -5.74 1.45
CA MET A 124 14.94 -5.88 2.41
C MET A 124 15.54 -4.53 2.85
N ASN A 125 15.32 -3.45 2.11
CA ASN A 125 15.89 -2.14 2.43
C ASN A 125 14.93 -1.29 3.27
N PHE A 126 14.26 -1.92 4.23
CA PHE A 126 13.28 -1.28 5.10
C PHE A 126 13.92 -1.02 6.46
N THR A 127 14.37 0.21 6.68
CA THR A 127 15.13 0.57 7.89
C THR A 127 14.25 1.27 8.91
N ILE A 128 14.31 0.81 10.16
CA ILE A 128 13.70 1.44 11.33
C ILE A 128 14.78 1.61 12.38
N GLN A 129 15.22 2.84 12.59
CA GLN A 129 16.22 3.22 13.61
C GLN A 129 15.52 3.88 14.79
N GLU A 130 15.16 3.11 15.79
CA GLU A 130 14.40 3.61 16.95
C GLU A 130 15.14 4.68 17.78
N GLU A 131 16.48 4.60 17.82
CA GLU A 131 17.31 5.55 18.54
C GLU A 131 17.38 6.94 17.86
N ALA A 132 17.10 6.98 16.56
CA ALA A 132 17.06 8.19 15.78
C ALA A 132 15.68 8.30 15.11
N MET A 133 14.64 8.66 15.87
CA MET A 133 13.26 8.86 15.36
C MET A 133 13.21 10.03 14.37
N ASP A 134 13.97 9.90 13.30
CA ASP A 134 13.98 10.85 12.20
C ASP A 134 12.71 10.71 11.32
N GLN A 135 12.55 11.64 10.38
CA GLN A 135 11.40 11.66 9.50
C GLN A 135 11.30 10.38 8.63
N TYR A 136 12.42 9.77 8.27
CA TYR A 136 12.47 8.56 7.46
C TYR A 136 11.99 7.34 8.27
N THR A 137 12.51 7.17 9.47
CA THR A 137 12.07 6.13 10.42
C THR A 137 10.57 6.24 10.72
N MET A 138 10.08 7.47 10.99
CA MET A 138 8.64 7.69 11.22
C MET A 138 7.78 7.31 10.01
N ALA A 139 8.22 7.63 8.81
CA ALA A 139 7.52 7.26 7.58
C ALA A 139 7.48 5.74 7.38
N ASN A 140 8.59 5.03 7.65
CA ASN A 140 8.64 3.58 7.56
C ASN A 140 7.76 2.90 8.61
N VAL A 141 7.75 3.38 9.86
CA VAL A 141 6.83 2.86 10.88
C VAL A 141 5.36 3.03 10.45
N GLN A 142 4.99 4.21 9.93
CA GLN A 142 3.63 4.45 9.44
C GLN A 142 3.30 3.55 8.22
N LYS A 143 4.27 3.35 7.30
CA LYS A 143 4.12 2.44 6.17
C LYS A 143 3.87 1.02 6.66
N LEU A 144 4.68 0.51 7.61
CA LEU A 144 4.53 -0.82 8.17
C LEU A 144 3.14 -1.01 8.80
N MET A 145 2.71 -0.07 9.65
CA MET A 145 1.38 -0.12 10.27
C MET A 145 0.25 -0.17 9.22
N ALA A 146 0.38 0.61 8.15
CA ALA A 146 -0.60 0.62 7.07
C ALA A 146 -0.62 -0.72 6.30
N LEU A 147 0.55 -1.29 5.98
CA LEU A 147 0.68 -2.57 5.28
C LEU A 147 0.11 -3.73 6.11
N VAL A 148 0.39 -3.77 7.42
CA VAL A 148 -0.20 -4.78 8.32
C VAL A 148 -1.71 -4.60 8.40
N ALA A 149 -2.21 -3.38 8.59
CA ALA A 149 -3.64 -3.11 8.67
C ALA A 149 -4.38 -3.46 7.35
N ALA A 150 -3.73 -3.26 6.21
CA ALA A 150 -4.26 -3.61 4.89
C ALA A 150 -4.09 -5.10 4.54
N LYS A 151 -3.45 -5.92 5.40
CA LYS A 151 -3.12 -7.33 5.16
C LYS A 151 -2.21 -7.55 3.93
N GLU A 152 -1.34 -6.58 3.67
CA GLU A 152 -0.43 -6.60 2.53
C GLU A 152 0.96 -7.18 2.87
N ILE A 153 1.16 -7.63 4.13
CA ILE A 153 2.39 -8.29 4.60
C ILE A 153 2.04 -9.60 5.28
N ASP A 154 2.70 -10.67 4.88
CA ASP A 154 2.50 -12.02 5.40
C ASP A 154 3.62 -12.42 6.37
N VAL A 155 4.85 -11.99 6.09
CA VAL A 155 6.05 -12.35 6.84
C VAL A 155 6.84 -11.10 7.20
N ILE A 156 7.24 -11.00 8.45
CA ILE A 156 8.21 -10.02 8.92
C ILE A 156 9.43 -10.76 9.47
N MET A 157 10.62 -10.35 9.01
CA MET A 157 11.89 -10.75 9.61
C MET A 157 12.61 -9.50 10.11
N ALA A 158 13.16 -9.58 11.33
CA ALA A 158 13.91 -8.48 11.95
C ALA A 158 14.92 -9.00 12.96
N ASP A 159 15.86 -8.16 13.38
CA ASP A 159 16.64 -8.43 14.60
C ASP A 159 15.73 -8.52 15.84
N THR A 160 16.19 -9.21 16.88
CA THR A 160 15.39 -9.49 18.08
C THR A 160 14.82 -8.21 18.71
N LYS A 161 15.59 -7.13 18.76
CA LYS A 161 15.15 -5.86 19.36
C LYS A 161 13.98 -5.27 18.57
N THR A 162 14.13 -5.15 17.27
CA THR A 162 13.10 -4.61 16.37
C THR A 162 11.86 -5.52 16.35
N PHE A 163 12.05 -6.84 16.30
CA PHE A 163 10.96 -7.82 16.31
C PHE A 163 10.10 -7.70 17.57
N THR A 164 10.74 -7.57 18.74
CA THR A 164 10.04 -7.44 20.03
C THR A 164 9.14 -6.22 20.09
N ASN A 165 9.52 -5.09 19.48
CA ASN A 165 8.70 -3.88 19.47
C ASN A 165 7.40 -4.03 18.67
N TYR A 166 7.34 -5.00 17.76
CA TYR A 166 6.11 -5.34 17.01
C TYR A 166 5.36 -6.54 17.61
N ALA A 167 5.98 -7.23 18.57
CA ALA A 167 5.32 -8.24 19.36
C ALA A 167 4.28 -7.64 20.33
N ASP A 168 4.60 -6.51 20.99
CA ASP A 168 3.70 -5.80 21.92
C ASP A 168 2.32 -5.48 21.34
N PRO A 169 2.20 -4.91 20.11
CA PRO A 169 0.89 -4.67 19.49
C PRO A 169 0.26 -5.94 18.88
N GLY A 170 0.83 -7.13 19.09
CA GLY A 170 0.26 -8.39 18.64
C GLY A 170 0.31 -8.60 17.13
N TYR A 171 1.41 -8.20 16.47
CA TYR A 171 1.53 -8.34 15.00
C TYR A 171 1.81 -9.79 14.55
N PHE A 172 2.20 -10.69 15.44
CA PHE A 172 2.64 -12.04 15.08
C PHE A 172 1.66 -13.12 15.53
N SER A 173 1.51 -14.13 14.69
CA SER A 173 0.71 -15.32 14.98
C SER A 173 1.41 -16.24 16.00
N ASN A 174 0.61 -16.97 16.78
CA ASN A 174 1.10 -18.10 17.56
C ASN A 174 1.53 -19.22 16.61
N LEU A 175 2.82 -19.51 16.57
CA LEU A 175 3.40 -20.49 15.63
C LEU A 175 2.92 -21.92 15.89
N ASN A 176 2.50 -22.25 17.12
CA ASN A 176 1.89 -23.55 17.41
C ASN A 176 0.53 -23.74 16.71
N GLU A 177 -0.13 -22.65 16.33
CA GLU A 177 -1.46 -22.70 15.69
C GLU A 177 -1.36 -22.68 14.16
N VAL A 178 -0.34 -22.00 13.62
CA VAL A 178 -0.22 -21.76 12.18
C VAL A 178 0.76 -22.68 11.47
N LEU A 179 1.72 -23.28 12.21
CA LEU A 179 2.66 -24.23 11.63
C LEU A 179 2.14 -25.68 11.68
N PRO A 180 2.41 -26.48 10.62
CA PRO A 180 2.26 -27.93 10.69
C PRO A 180 3.09 -28.52 11.84
N LYS A 181 2.60 -29.59 12.45
CA LYS A 181 3.24 -30.22 13.62
C LYS A 181 4.71 -30.58 13.35
N GLU A 182 5.01 -31.06 12.15
CA GLU A 182 6.38 -31.44 11.74
C GLU A 182 7.33 -30.25 11.81
N LEU A 183 6.86 -29.05 11.45
CA LEU A 183 7.65 -27.82 11.54
C LEU A 183 7.72 -27.28 12.96
N VAL A 184 6.67 -27.43 13.76
CA VAL A 184 6.72 -27.11 15.21
C VAL A 184 7.81 -27.99 15.87
N ASP A 185 7.79 -29.31 15.64
CA ASP A 185 8.77 -30.24 16.19
C ASP A 185 10.21 -29.93 15.69
N LYS A 186 10.35 -29.46 14.44
CA LYS A 186 11.64 -29.09 13.84
C LYS A 186 12.23 -27.82 14.45
N TYR A 187 11.40 -26.80 14.68
CA TYR A 187 11.87 -25.46 15.06
C TYR A 187 11.70 -25.11 16.53
N GLN A 188 11.12 -25.98 17.36
CA GLN A 188 10.84 -25.71 18.78
C GLN A 188 12.05 -25.19 19.57
N ASP A 189 13.27 -25.67 19.27
CA ASP A 189 14.52 -25.24 19.93
C ASP A 189 14.99 -23.85 19.47
N ARG A 190 14.39 -23.31 18.39
CA ARG A 190 14.67 -21.99 17.81
C ARG A 190 13.53 -21.02 18.03
N PHE A 191 12.46 -21.42 18.71
CA PHE A 191 11.32 -20.56 18.96
C PHE A 191 11.68 -19.40 19.87
N PHE A 192 11.21 -18.21 19.46
CA PHE A 192 11.19 -17.02 20.28
C PHE A 192 9.82 -16.90 20.91
N TYR A 193 9.80 -17.08 22.25
CA TYR A 193 8.59 -16.97 23.05
C TYR A 193 8.40 -15.55 23.55
N TYR A 194 7.16 -15.10 23.56
CA TYR A 194 6.81 -13.76 24.01
C TYR A 194 5.46 -13.77 24.73
N ASP A 195 5.38 -13.03 25.83
CA ASP A 195 4.14 -12.80 26.57
C ASP A 195 3.46 -11.55 25.97
N VAL A 196 2.53 -11.79 25.02
CA VAL A 196 1.84 -10.71 24.32
C VAL A 196 0.90 -10.01 25.30
N PRO A 197 1.01 -8.68 25.48
CA PRO A 197 0.14 -7.95 26.38
C PRO A 197 -1.34 -8.20 26.08
N ASP A 198 -2.14 -8.38 27.12
CA ASP A 198 -3.58 -8.65 27.06
C ASP A 198 -3.98 -9.99 26.40
N ASP A 199 -3.03 -10.89 26.12
CA ASP A 199 -3.32 -12.28 25.72
C ASP A 199 -3.37 -13.18 26.96
N GLU A 200 -4.46 -13.92 27.14
CA GLU A 200 -4.64 -14.84 28.29
C GLU A 200 -3.81 -16.13 28.16
N GLN A 201 -3.17 -16.38 27.03
CA GLN A 201 -2.40 -17.62 26.77
C GLN A 201 -1.03 -17.63 27.45
N GLY A 202 -0.53 -16.46 27.90
CA GLY A 202 0.83 -16.33 28.45
C GLY A 202 1.90 -16.37 27.35
N GLU A 203 3.10 -16.86 27.64
CA GLU A 203 4.18 -16.92 26.66
C GLU A 203 3.85 -17.88 25.51
N ILE A 204 3.75 -17.34 24.30
CA ILE A 204 3.52 -18.08 23.05
C ILE A 204 4.71 -17.95 22.11
N PRO A 205 4.99 -18.95 21.24
CA PRO A 205 6.03 -18.83 20.23
C PRO A 205 5.50 -17.95 19.09
N ILE A 206 6.13 -16.80 18.88
CA ILE A 206 5.76 -15.84 17.84
C ILE A 206 6.82 -15.65 16.77
N GLY A 207 8.04 -16.17 17.00
CA GLY A 207 9.15 -16.04 16.08
C GLY A 207 10.04 -17.27 16.04
N ILE A 208 10.84 -17.40 14.97
CA ILE A 208 11.85 -18.45 14.79
C ILE A 208 13.19 -17.78 14.50
N GLN A 209 14.24 -18.15 15.24
CA GLN A 209 15.59 -17.69 14.97
C GLN A 209 16.14 -18.38 13.72
N LEU A 210 16.41 -17.61 12.65
CA LEU A 210 16.83 -18.10 11.34
C LEU A 210 18.12 -17.44 10.81
N ALA A 211 18.90 -16.75 11.65
CA ALA A 211 20.10 -16.06 11.18
C ALA A 211 21.10 -16.99 10.46
N ASP A 212 21.15 -18.26 10.87
CA ASP A 212 22.01 -19.32 10.30
C ASP A 212 21.34 -20.14 9.17
N ALA A 213 20.06 -19.88 8.87
CA ALA A 213 19.36 -20.59 7.81
C ALA A 213 19.98 -20.30 6.45
N PRO A 214 20.21 -21.32 5.59
CA PRO A 214 20.94 -21.16 4.33
C PRO A 214 20.35 -20.07 3.41
N GLY A 215 19.02 -19.98 3.32
CA GLY A 215 18.34 -18.95 2.55
C GLY A 215 18.58 -17.54 3.10
N VAL A 216 18.57 -17.37 4.43
CA VAL A 216 18.84 -16.09 5.09
C VAL A 216 20.31 -15.70 4.90
N VAL A 217 21.24 -16.65 5.05
CA VAL A 217 22.67 -16.43 4.80
C VAL A 217 22.92 -16.02 3.35
N ARG A 218 22.24 -16.63 2.38
CA ARG A 218 22.33 -16.24 0.95
C ARG A 218 21.92 -14.79 0.73
N THR A 219 20.94 -14.29 1.48
CA THR A 219 20.52 -12.86 1.35
C THR A 219 21.56 -11.90 1.89
N GLN A 220 22.44 -12.32 2.79
CA GLN A 220 23.37 -11.47 3.56
C GLN A 220 22.69 -10.38 4.39
N ALA A 221 21.36 -10.35 4.46
CA ALA A 221 20.59 -9.30 5.08
C ALA A 221 20.96 -9.05 6.54
N TYR A 222 21.30 -10.11 7.28
CA TYR A 222 21.65 -10.07 8.71
C TYR A 222 23.07 -10.56 8.99
N ALA A 223 23.94 -10.50 7.99
CA ALA A 223 25.33 -11.02 8.10
C ALA A 223 26.16 -10.30 9.20
N VAL A 224 25.86 -9.06 9.51
CA VAL A 224 26.57 -8.27 10.54
C VAL A 224 26.04 -8.58 11.94
N THR A 225 24.73 -8.62 12.12
CA THR A 225 24.09 -8.83 13.41
C THR A 225 24.07 -10.30 13.81
N ASN A 226 24.00 -11.21 12.85
CA ASN A 226 23.75 -12.64 13.03
C ASN A 226 22.53 -12.89 13.92
N ASP A 227 21.50 -12.04 13.78
CA ASP A 227 20.28 -12.04 14.56
C ASP A 227 19.11 -11.77 13.60
N ALA A 228 18.25 -12.77 13.41
CA ALA A 228 17.11 -12.68 12.48
C ALA A 228 15.96 -13.57 12.99
N LEU A 229 14.93 -12.94 13.53
CA LEU A 229 13.67 -13.58 13.89
C LEU A 229 12.69 -13.51 12.72
N PHE A 230 12.17 -14.65 12.33
CA PHE A 230 11.10 -14.80 11.36
C PHE A 230 9.76 -14.89 12.08
N GLY A 231 8.77 -14.11 11.68
CA GLY A 231 7.41 -14.18 12.20
C GLY A 231 6.37 -14.11 11.08
N ILE A 232 5.27 -14.85 11.28
CA ILE A 232 4.09 -14.79 10.41
C ILE A 232 3.14 -13.75 10.98
N VAL A 233 2.68 -12.82 10.12
CA VAL A 233 1.81 -11.72 10.54
C VAL A 233 0.41 -12.26 10.89
N VAL A 234 -0.14 -11.81 12.01
CA VAL A 234 -1.38 -12.36 12.62
C VAL A 234 -2.60 -12.32 11.70
N ASN A 235 -2.68 -11.36 10.80
CA ASN A 235 -3.79 -11.18 9.87
C ASN A 235 -3.44 -11.54 8.43
N SER A 236 -2.34 -12.28 8.20
CA SER A 236 -1.97 -12.79 6.88
C SER A 236 -3.08 -13.65 6.29
N GLU A 237 -3.39 -13.42 5.01
CA GLU A 237 -4.31 -14.24 4.23
C GLU A 237 -3.58 -15.38 3.47
N HIS A 238 -2.23 -15.43 3.55
CA HIS A 238 -1.38 -16.36 2.79
C HIS A 238 -0.47 -17.21 3.68
N VAL A 239 -0.98 -17.64 4.84
CA VAL A 239 -0.23 -18.42 5.85
C VAL A 239 0.45 -19.65 5.21
N ASP A 240 -0.22 -20.38 4.31
CA ASP A 240 0.35 -21.55 3.64
C ASP A 240 1.61 -21.20 2.83
N ASN A 241 1.63 -20.05 2.16
CA ASN A 241 2.80 -19.59 1.42
C ASN A 241 3.88 -19.02 2.35
N ALA A 242 3.49 -18.41 3.47
CA ALA A 242 4.45 -17.99 4.50
C ALA A 242 5.17 -19.21 5.13
N VAL A 243 4.46 -20.31 5.34
CA VAL A 243 5.05 -21.59 5.81
C VAL A 243 6.00 -22.16 4.74
N LYS A 244 5.63 -22.21 3.47
CA LYS A 244 6.54 -22.63 2.39
C LYS A 244 7.77 -21.71 2.30
N PHE A 245 7.59 -20.42 2.56
CA PHE A 245 8.71 -19.47 2.55
C PHE A 245 9.69 -19.73 3.69
N LEU A 246 9.19 -20.07 4.89
CA LEU A 246 10.01 -20.55 6.00
C LEU A 246 10.85 -21.78 5.59
N GLU A 247 10.23 -22.77 4.94
CA GLU A 247 10.93 -23.97 4.48
C GLU A 247 11.96 -23.63 3.39
N TYR A 248 11.63 -22.73 2.47
CA TYR A 248 12.56 -22.28 1.42
C TYR A 248 13.78 -21.53 1.98
N LEU A 249 13.58 -20.74 3.06
CA LEU A 249 14.69 -20.07 3.74
C LEU A 249 15.63 -21.06 4.43
N ASP A 250 15.14 -22.24 4.86
CA ASP A 250 15.91 -23.27 5.56
C ASP A 250 16.47 -24.36 4.62
N MET A 251 16.25 -24.21 3.31
CA MET A 251 16.82 -25.11 2.29
C MET A 251 18.27 -24.77 1.97
N GLU A 252 19.12 -25.82 1.79
CA GLU A 252 20.50 -25.71 1.31
C GLU A 252 20.61 -25.25 -0.17
#